data_858a10b7d1bf7f9f15e97dda6a2af8f2
#
_entry.id   858a10b7d1bf7f9f15e97dda6a2af8f2
#
_cell.length_a   1.000
_cell.length_b   1.000
_cell.length_c   1.000
_cell.angle_alpha   90.00
_cell.angle_beta   90.00
_cell.angle_gamma   90.00
#
_symmetry.space_group_name_H-M   'P 1'
#
loop_
_entity.id
_entity.type
_entity.pdbx_description
1 polymer ?
#
loop_
_entity_poly.entity_id
_entity_poly.type
_entity_poly.pdbx_seq_one_letter_code
_entity_poly.pdbx_strand_id
1 'polypeptide(L)'
;MKNKKIIIWLIILLLIIGVLVILSFYKKEDSYTKSLFKMKPYNKIVLEDIKSITMTKYTEGGSESTLYDFKKDIEYTYNQLKETKVGKETDMACDDNTTIYTFTLKNDEEISIEFECDWLVTQNKRYLIKK
;
A
#
# COMPACT_ATOMS: atom_id res chain seq x y z
N MET A 1 8.18 -51.68 23.94
CA MET A 1 7.27 -50.57 24.28
C MET A 1 7.90 -49.19 24.20
N LYS A 2 9.18 -48.99 24.52
CA LYS A 2 9.86 -47.69 24.37
C LYS A 2 9.90 -47.20 22.93
N ASN A 3 10.06 -48.08 21.96
CA ASN A 3 10.14 -47.70 20.54
C ASN A 3 8.85 -47.12 19.94
N LYS A 4 7.68 -47.57 20.40
CA LYS A 4 6.38 -47.04 19.94
C LYS A 4 6.16 -45.61 20.39
N LYS A 5 6.55 -45.27 21.62
CA LYS A 5 6.45 -43.87 22.12
C LYS A 5 7.37 -42.94 21.37
N ILE A 6 8.58 -43.38 21.06
CA ILE A 6 9.55 -42.57 20.26
C ILE A 6 9.01 -42.31 18.86
N ILE A 7 8.43 -43.33 18.21
CA ILE A 7 7.85 -43.19 16.86
C ILE A 7 6.69 -42.20 16.88
N ILE A 8 5.81 -42.24 17.89
CA ILE A 8 4.69 -41.31 18.03
C ILE A 8 5.20 -39.87 18.19
N TRP A 9 6.22 -39.66 19.02
CA TRP A 9 6.83 -38.33 19.19
C TRP A 9 7.49 -37.82 17.93
N LEU A 10 8.14 -38.66 17.13
CA LEU A 10 8.72 -38.28 15.84
C LEU A 10 7.65 -37.88 14.82
N ILE A 11 6.52 -38.58 14.78
CA ILE A 11 5.40 -38.25 13.91
C ILE A 11 4.80 -36.89 14.29
N ILE A 12 4.59 -36.64 15.59
CA ILE A 12 4.09 -35.36 16.09
C ILE A 12 5.05 -34.22 15.74
N LEU A 13 6.35 -34.43 15.90
CA LEU A 13 7.38 -33.43 15.53
C LEU A 13 7.36 -33.10 14.04
N LEU A 14 7.25 -34.12 13.19
CA LEU A 14 7.15 -33.94 11.72
C LEU A 14 5.88 -33.18 11.32
N LEU A 15 4.76 -33.43 11.98
CA LEU A 15 3.51 -32.69 11.75
C LEU A 15 3.64 -31.22 12.14
N ILE A 16 4.28 -30.92 13.27
CA ILE A 16 4.52 -29.54 13.72
C ILE A 16 5.43 -28.81 12.73
N ILE A 17 6.51 -29.44 12.27
CA ILE A 17 7.42 -28.86 11.27
C ILE A 17 6.67 -28.61 9.96
N GLY A 18 5.86 -29.55 9.49
CA GLY A 18 5.03 -29.40 8.29
C GLY A 18 4.08 -28.21 8.38
N VAL A 19 3.40 -28.03 9.51
CA VAL A 19 2.51 -26.89 9.75
C VAL A 19 3.28 -25.58 9.77
N LEU A 20 4.44 -25.51 10.40
CA LEU A 20 5.28 -24.32 10.43
C LEU A 20 5.78 -23.94 9.04
N VAL A 21 6.14 -24.90 8.20
CA VAL A 21 6.54 -24.68 6.81
C VAL A 21 5.37 -24.12 6.01
N ILE A 22 4.20 -24.69 6.12
CA ILE A 22 2.99 -24.21 5.43
C ILE A 22 2.66 -22.78 5.87
N LEU A 23 2.69 -22.47 7.16
CA LEU A 23 2.45 -21.13 7.68
C LEU A 23 3.49 -20.12 7.18
N SER A 24 4.75 -20.53 7.00
CA SER A 24 5.78 -19.64 6.45
C SER A 24 5.57 -19.35 4.97
N PHE A 25 5.03 -20.29 4.18
CA PHE A 25 4.62 -20.03 2.79
C PHE A 25 3.42 -19.10 2.70
N TYR A 26 2.42 -19.26 3.55
CA TYR A 26 1.26 -18.35 3.61
C TYR A 26 1.67 -16.91 3.99
N LYS A 27 2.63 -16.73 4.87
CA LYS A 27 3.16 -15.40 5.21
C LYS A 27 3.88 -14.70 4.06
N LYS A 28 4.41 -15.43 3.08
CA LYS A 28 5.06 -14.86 1.89
C LYS A 28 4.08 -14.32 0.85
N GLU A 29 2.85 -14.83 0.80
CA GLU A 29 1.82 -14.36 -0.12
C GLU A 29 1.19 -13.02 0.32
N ASP A 30 1.27 -12.68 1.61
CA ASP A 30 0.71 -11.47 2.21
C ASP A 30 1.74 -10.32 2.26
N SER A 31 2.48 -10.08 1.17
CA SER A 31 3.45 -8.99 1.10
C SER A 31 2.80 -7.59 1.01
N TYR A 32 1.49 -7.51 0.76
CA TYR A 32 0.71 -6.27 0.66
C TYR A 32 -0.13 -6.05 1.94
N THR A 33 0.52 -5.82 3.07
CA THR A 33 -0.16 -5.76 4.37
C THR A 33 -0.41 -4.36 4.89
N LYS A 34 0.33 -3.36 4.39
CA LYS A 34 0.20 -1.98 4.86
C LYS A 34 -0.84 -1.21 4.04
N SER A 35 -1.81 -0.62 4.72
CA SER A 35 -2.67 0.38 4.11
C SER A 35 -1.88 1.67 3.84
N LEU A 36 -2.12 2.31 2.69
CA LEU A 36 -1.45 3.54 2.29
C LEU A 36 -1.54 4.63 3.38
N PHE A 37 -2.71 4.84 3.96
CA PHE A 37 -2.92 5.87 4.98
C PHE A 37 -2.41 5.50 6.38
N LYS A 38 -1.81 4.33 6.57
CA LYS A 38 -1.08 3.98 7.79
C LYS A 38 0.41 4.32 7.72
N MET A 39 0.90 4.67 6.55
CA MET A 39 2.30 5.05 6.33
C MET A 39 2.53 6.54 6.62
N LYS A 40 3.68 6.88 7.19
CA LYS A 40 4.12 8.28 7.28
C LYS A 40 4.61 8.79 5.90
N PRO A 41 4.31 10.00 5.48
CA PRO A 41 3.54 11.04 6.18
C PRO A 41 2.02 10.96 5.96
N TYR A 42 1.54 9.98 5.20
CA TYR A 42 0.15 9.87 4.76
C TYR A 42 -0.84 9.58 5.90
N ASN A 43 -0.36 9.11 7.04
CA ASN A 43 -1.16 8.89 8.24
C ASN A 43 -1.76 10.17 8.84
N LYS A 44 -1.28 11.34 8.41
CA LYS A 44 -1.88 12.64 8.77
C LYS A 44 -3.13 12.98 7.95
N ILE A 45 -3.38 12.27 6.87
CA ILE A 45 -4.54 12.49 6.00
C ILE A 45 -5.75 11.82 6.64
N VAL A 46 -6.65 12.64 7.18
CA VAL A 46 -7.91 12.23 7.78
C VAL A 46 -9.04 12.86 6.96
N LEU A 47 -10.06 12.08 6.59
CA LEU A 47 -11.12 12.52 5.68
C LEU A 47 -11.78 13.84 6.12
N GLU A 48 -12.05 13.99 7.42
CA GLU A 48 -12.71 15.18 7.97
C GLU A 48 -11.86 16.45 7.88
N ASP A 49 -10.54 16.30 7.75
CA ASP A 49 -9.57 17.41 7.69
C ASP A 49 -9.22 17.82 6.26
N ILE A 50 -9.74 17.13 5.25
CA ILE A 50 -9.42 17.41 3.85
C ILE A 50 -10.27 18.56 3.35
N LYS A 51 -9.60 19.62 2.89
CA LYS A 51 -10.24 20.78 2.24
C LYS A 51 -10.45 20.54 0.75
N SER A 52 -9.42 19.99 0.07
CA SER A 52 -9.47 19.66 -1.35
C SER A 52 -8.41 18.61 -1.71
N ILE A 53 -8.61 17.97 -2.85
CA ILE A 53 -7.64 17.04 -3.45
C ILE A 53 -7.40 17.50 -4.88
N THR A 54 -6.15 17.68 -5.26
CA THR A 54 -5.75 17.92 -6.65
C THR A 54 -5.07 16.66 -7.18
N MET A 55 -5.61 16.10 -8.25
CA MET A 55 -4.99 14.97 -8.96
C MET A 55 -4.33 15.51 -10.22
N THR A 56 -3.02 15.30 -10.36
CA THR A 56 -2.27 15.68 -11.55
C THR A 56 -1.69 14.44 -12.22
N LYS A 57 -1.99 14.26 -13.49
CA LYS A 57 -1.45 13.17 -14.32
C LYS A 57 -0.42 13.74 -15.28
N TYR A 58 0.77 13.16 -15.27
CA TYR A 58 1.85 13.45 -16.21
C TYR A 58 1.99 12.29 -17.18
N THR A 59 1.94 12.61 -18.47
CA THR A 59 2.14 11.66 -19.57
C THR A 59 3.13 12.25 -20.56
N GLU A 60 3.54 11.49 -21.58
CA GLU A 60 4.39 12.00 -22.66
C GLU A 60 3.78 13.21 -23.39
N GLY A 61 2.46 13.29 -23.45
CA GLY A 61 1.73 14.39 -24.11
C GLY A 61 1.55 15.64 -23.25
N GLY A 62 2.02 15.68 -22.01
CA GLY A 62 1.88 16.82 -21.10
C GLY A 62 1.28 16.43 -19.74
N SER A 63 0.67 17.40 -19.08
CA SER A 63 0.03 17.20 -17.78
C SER A 63 -1.43 17.65 -17.77
N GLU A 64 -2.23 16.99 -16.97
CA GLU A 64 -3.64 17.28 -16.75
C GLU A 64 -3.94 17.26 -15.26
N SER A 65 -4.58 18.33 -14.76
CA SER A 65 -4.94 18.45 -13.34
C SER A 65 -6.45 18.52 -13.14
N THR A 66 -6.94 17.84 -12.12
CA THR A 66 -8.34 17.87 -11.71
C THR A 66 -8.43 18.23 -10.23
N LEU A 67 -9.24 19.23 -9.92
CA LEU A 67 -9.50 19.65 -8.53
C LEU A 67 -10.79 19.01 -8.02
N TYR A 68 -10.71 18.35 -6.89
CA TYR A 68 -11.83 17.81 -6.13
C TYR A 68 -12.03 18.65 -4.87
N ASP A 69 -13.02 19.54 -4.85
CA ASP A 69 -13.35 20.41 -3.72
C ASP A 69 -14.77 20.17 -3.17
N PHE A 70 -15.58 19.37 -3.86
CA PHE A 70 -16.87 18.92 -3.37
C PHE A 70 -16.72 17.73 -2.42
N LYS A 71 -17.44 17.76 -1.33
CA LYS A 71 -17.41 16.71 -0.29
C LYS A 71 -17.55 15.30 -0.86
N LYS A 72 -18.47 15.10 -1.78
CA LYS A 72 -18.73 13.79 -2.42
C LYS A 72 -17.52 13.28 -3.20
N ASP A 73 -16.86 14.15 -3.96
CA ASP A 73 -15.70 13.80 -4.77
C ASP A 73 -14.47 13.56 -3.90
N ILE A 74 -14.31 14.33 -2.84
CA ILE A 74 -13.26 14.13 -1.82
C ILE A 74 -13.42 12.77 -1.15
N GLU A 75 -14.62 12.42 -0.70
CA GLU A 75 -14.91 11.13 -0.07
C GLU A 75 -14.65 9.97 -1.01
N TYR A 76 -15.09 10.09 -2.27
CA TYR A 76 -14.87 9.06 -3.29
C TYR A 76 -13.36 8.82 -3.52
N THR A 77 -12.60 9.87 -3.77
CA THR A 77 -11.17 9.80 -4.04
C THR A 77 -10.41 9.27 -2.83
N TYR A 78 -10.73 9.76 -1.63
CA TYR A 78 -10.14 9.27 -0.38
C TYR A 78 -10.38 7.77 -0.19
N ASN A 79 -11.61 7.30 -0.39
CA ASN A 79 -11.97 5.90 -0.22
C ASN A 79 -11.30 5.00 -1.26
N GLN A 80 -11.11 5.47 -2.49
CA GLN A 80 -10.34 4.76 -3.52
C GLN A 80 -8.88 4.55 -3.08
N LEU A 81 -8.24 5.59 -2.58
CA LEU A 81 -6.85 5.51 -2.11
C LEU A 81 -6.72 4.71 -0.80
N LYS A 82 -7.73 4.75 0.06
CA LYS A 82 -7.77 3.98 1.32
C LYS A 82 -7.70 2.47 1.09
N GLU A 83 -8.27 1.98 0.00
CA GLU A 83 -8.23 0.56 -0.38
C GLU A 83 -6.86 0.12 -0.91
N THR A 84 -5.96 1.06 -1.20
CA THR A 84 -4.64 0.76 -1.73
C THR A 84 -3.76 0.14 -0.65
N LYS A 85 -3.18 -1.04 -0.97
CA LYS A 85 -2.22 -1.75 -0.12
C LYS A 85 -0.82 -1.57 -0.66
N VAL A 86 0.13 -1.36 0.22
CA VAL A 86 1.54 -1.17 -0.10
C VAL A 86 2.31 -2.44 0.18
N GLY A 87 3.08 -2.89 -0.79
CA GLY A 87 3.91 -4.08 -0.73
C GLY A 87 5.37 -3.76 -0.48
N LYS A 88 6.23 -4.64 -0.97
CA LYS A 88 7.69 -4.51 -0.83
C LYS A 88 8.28 -3.44 -1.74
N GLU A 89 9.47 -2.96 -1.37
CA GLU A 89 10.28 -2.08 -2.19
C GLU A 89 10.69 -2.76 -3.51
N THR A 90 10.74 -1.98 -4.59
CA THR A 90 11.15 -2.43 -5.92
C THR A 90 12.13 -1.45 -6.54
N ASP A 91 13.06 -1.95 -7.36
CA ASP A 91 13.98 -1.14 -8.16
C ASP A 91 13.44 -0.81 -9.56
N MET A 92 12.25 -1.29 -9.88
CA MET A 92 11.62 -1.02 -11.18
C MET A 92 11.36 0.47 -11.35
N ALA A 93 11.59 0.99 -12.56
CA ALA A 93 11.29 2.36 -12.94
C ALA A 93 10.25 2.38 -14.05
N CYS A 94 9.41 3.41 -14.02
CA CYS A 94 8.45 3.70 -15.08
C CYS A 94 8.60 5.15 -15.48
N ASP A 95 8.78 5.41 -16.77
CA ASP A 95 9.04 6.77 -17.28
C ASP A 95 7.79 7.45 -17.85
N ASP A 96 6.70 6.71 -18.05
CA ASP A 96 5.62 7.16 -18.93
C ASP A 96 4.40 7.76 -18.22
N ASN A 97 4.10 7.36 -16.99
CA ASN A 97 2.89 7.78 -16.30
C ASN A 97 3.14 8.04 -14.81
N THR A 98 3.01 9.31 -14.44
CA THR A 98 3.07 9.73 -13.03
C THR A 98 1.75 10.37 -12.64
N THR A 99 1.16 9.95 -11.53
CA THR A 99 -0.03 10.56 -10.95
C THR A 99 0.28 11.05 -9.55
N ILE A 100 0.01 12.32 -9.29
CA ILE A 100 0.22 12.93 -7.98
C ILE A 100 -1.13 13.38 -7.42
N TYR A 101 -1.45 12.90 -6.22
CA TYR A 101 -2.59 13.38 -5.44
C TYR A 101 -2.07 14.33 -4.37
N THR A 102 -2.45 15.59 -4.44
CA THR A 102 -2.10 16.60 -3.44
C THR A 102 -3.32 16.87 -2.56
N PHE A 103 -3.22 16.49 -1.29
CA PHE A 103 -4.24 16.74 -0.28
C PHE A 103 -3.97 18.06 0.40
N THR A 104 -4.89 19.00 0.27
CA THR A 104 -4.86 20.24 1.04
C THR A 104 -5.77 20.07 2.26
N LEU A 105 -5.19 20.17 3.43
CA LEU A 105 -5.91 20.04 4.69
C LEU A 105 -6.53 21.37 5.11
N LYS A 106 -7.46 21.36 6.04
CA LYS A 106 -8.16 22.57 6.54
C LYS A 106 -7.23 23.57 7.20
N ASN A 107 -6.05 23.12 7.69
CA ASN A 107 -4.98 23.98 8.22
C ASN A 107 -4.01 24.51 7.13
N ASP A 108 -4.35 24.32 5.86
CA ASP A 108 -3.55 24.67 4.68
C ASP A 108 -2.24 23.85 4.51
N GLU A 109 -2.02 22.83 5.32
CA GLU A 109 -0.93 21.87 5.10
C GLU A 109 -1.22 21.03 3.84
N GLU A 110 -0.21 20.81 3.01
CA GLU A 110 -0.30 19.99 1.81
C GLU A 110 0.50 18.70 1.99
N ILE A 111 -0.11 17.57 1.62
CA ILE A 111 0.54 16.26 1.60
C ILE A 111 0.30 15.64 0.23
N SER A 112 1.38 15.28 -0.46
CA SER A 112 1.31 14.67 -1.79
C SER A 112 1.62 13.19 -1.76
N ILE A 113 0.84 12.43 -2.53
CA ILE A 113 1.05 11.00 -2.78
C ILE A 113 1.35 10.84 -4.26
N GLU A 114 2.50 10.28 -4.57
CA GLU A 114 2.98 10.08 -5.95
C GLU A 114 2.95 8.61 -6.33
N PHE A 115 2.37 8.33 -7.48
CA PHE A 115 2.39 7.01 -8.11
C PHE A 115 3.08 7.11 -9.47
N GLU A 116 4.09 6.29 -9.70
CA GLU A 116 4.67 6.06 -11.03
C GLU A 116 4.17 4.72 -11.55
N CYS A 117 3.37 4.72 -12.62
CA CYS A 117 2.67 3.51 -13.09
C CYS A 117 1.89 2.85 -11.94
N ASP A 118 2.26 1.64 -11.55
CA ASP A 118 1.66 0.86 -10.46
C ASP A 118 2.52 0.83 -9.19
N TRP A 119 3.38 1.84 -8.99
CA TRP A 119 4.26 1.94 -7.82
C TRP A 119 4.02 3.21 -7.03
N LEU A 120 4.04 3.08 -5.71
CA LEU A 120 4.09 4.22 -4.80
C LEU A 120 5.53 4.74 -4.72
N VAL A 121 5.72 6.04 -4.94
CA VAL A 121 7.01 6.70 -4.79
C VAL A 121 7.01 7.52 -3.50
N THR A 122 7.89 7.22 -2.58
CA THR A 122 8.07 7.97 -1.33
C THR A 122 9.51 7.86 -0.84
N GLN A 123 10.07 8.95 -0.33
CA GLN A 123 11.43 9.01 0.21
C GLN A 123 12.50 8.46 -0.77
N ASN A 124 12.36 8.76 -2.05
CA ASN A 124 13.24 8.27 -3.14
C ASN A 124 13.24 6.75 -3.32
N LYS A 125 12.19 6.08 -2.85
CA LYS A 125 12.00 4.63 -3.00
C LYS A 125 10.67 4.35 -3.68
N ARG A 126 10.59 3.21 -4.34
CA ARG A 126 9.38 2.71 -5.00
C ARG A 126 8.89 1.46 -4.30
N TYR A 127 7.58 1.39 -4.11
CA TYR A 127 6.92 0.26 -3.48
C TYR A 127 5.81 -0.27 -4.38
N LEU A 128 5.70 -1.58 -4.48
CA LEU A 128 4.58 -2.22 -5.16
C LEU A 128 3.27 -1.86 -4.47
N ILE A 129 2.21 -1.65 -5.25
CA ILE A 129 0.87 -1.40 -4.73
C ILE A 129 -0.12 -2.40 -5.30
N LYS A 130 -1.17 -2.66 -4.51
CA LYS A 130 -2.35 -3.44 -4.89
C LYS A 130 -3.61 -2.63 -4.59
N LYS A 131 -4.37 -2.42 -5.60
CA LYS A 131 -5.67 -1.75 -5.49
C LYS A 131 -6.78 -2.74 -5.13
#